data_45f3a2f36514a9ff24a110aff7023db5
#
_entry.id   45f3a2f36514a9ff24a110aff7023db5
#
_cell.length_a   1.000
_cell.length_b   1.000
_cell.length_c   1.000
_cell.angle_alpha   90.00
_cell.angle_beta   90.00
_cell.angle_gamma   90.00
#
_symmetry.space_group_name_H-M   'P 1'
#
loop_
_entity.id
_entity.type
_entity.pdbx_description
1 polymer ?
#
loop_
_entity_poly.entity_id
_entity_poly.type
_entity_poly.pdbx_seq_one_letter_code
_entity_poly.pdbx_strand_id
1 'polypeptide(L)'
;MAATYAFKPDSRLNEGVLARQLETSRTPLREALNRLAAEGFLVFRPGQGFFCRSLTPGEIMDLYEARAAIECEAAKLAARRADPQDLDALEAFLEASCADYQPGTSPVELVRLDEDFHMRLTALSGNAELSRLLENVNGRIHFVRLIDLRTLSQRDGPEVVTTAPHRRILEAVRARDPDAAQNEMRGHIERRLEAITENVRNAFAELYAP
;
A
#
# COMPACT_ATOMS: atom_id res chain seq x y z
N MET A 1 1.50 -10.85 -9.43
CA MET A 1 0.69 -12.04 -9.01
C MET A 1 0.69 -12.26 -7.49
N ALA A 2 1.81 -12.31 -6.79
CA ALA A 2 1.79 -12.41 -5.32
C ALA A 2 1.26 -11.11 -4.69
N ALA A 3 1.70 -9.95 -5.15
CA ALA A 3 1.23 -8.65 -4.68
C ALA A 3 -0.20 -8.30 -5.11
N THR A 4 -0.74 -8.91 -6.15
CA THR A 4 -2.13 -8.70 -6.61
C THR A 4 -3.11 -9.72 -6.04
N TYR A 5 -2.68 -10.55 -5.11
CA TYR A 5 -3.48 -11.62 -4.47
C TYR A 5 -4.31 -12.47 -5.45
N ALA A 6 -3.73 -12.78 -6.59
CA ALA A 6 -4.24 -13.85 -7.45
C ALA A 6 -4.27 -15.21 -6.71
N PHE A 7 -3.63 -15.26 -5.52
CA PHE A 7 -3.60 -16.41 -4.64
C PHE A 7 -4.24 -16.08 -3.30
N LYS A 8 -5.04 -17.00 -2.77
CA LYS A 8 -5.65 -16.84 -1.44
C LYS A 8 -4.57 -16.85 -0.35
N PRO A 9 -4.72 -16.06 0.73
CA PRO A 9 -3.88 -16.16 1.91
C PRO A 9 -3.76 -17.63 2.37
N ASP A 10 -2.60 -18.01 2.89
CA ASP A 10 -2.25 -19.38 3.34
C ASP A 10 -2.33 -20.48 2.26
N SER A 11 -2.66 -20.14 1.01
CA SER A 11 -2.67 -21.14 -0.06
C SER A 11 -1.25 -21.54 -0.45
N ARG A 12 -1.09 -22.84 -0.69
CA ARG A 12 0.18 -23.41 -1.20
C ARG A 12 0.35 -23.06 -2.68
N LEU A 13 1.53 -22.59 -3.05
CA LEU A 13 1.89 -22.32 -4.44
C LEU A 13 2.35 -23.63 -5.12
N ASN A 14 1.72 -23.92 -6.27
CA ASN A 14 2.16 -25.05 -7.09
C ASN A 14 3.25 -24.59 -8.06
N GLU A 15 4.51 -24.87 -7.71
CA GLU A 15 5.68 -24.48 -8.52
C GLU A 15 5.59 -24.99 -9.97
N GLY A 16 5.04 -26.19 -10.19
CA GLY A 16 4.93 -26.76 -11.53
C GLY A 16 3.86 -26.07 -12.39
N VAL A 17 2.76 -25.65 -11.79
CA VAL A 17 1.71 -24.87 -12.48
C VAL A 17 2.23 -23.48 -12.78
N LEU A 18 2.86 -22.81 -11.79
CA LEU A 18 3.42 -21.48 -11.95
C LEU A 18 4.51 -21.41 -13.02
N ALA A 19 5.43 -22.41 -13.05
CA ALA A 19 6.48 -22.46 -14.06
C ALA A 19 5.88 -22.51 -15.49
N ARG A 20 4.82 -23.30 -15.68
CA ARG A 20 4.12 -23.34 -16.98
C ARG A 20 3.41 -22.05 -17.32
N GLN A 21 2.69 -21.45 -16.34
CA GLN A 21 1.95 -20.18 -16.57
C GLN A 21 2.87 -18.99 -16.85
N LEU A 22 4.08 -19.01 -16.29
CA LEU A 22 5.08 -17.96 -16.46
C LEU A 22 6.11 -18.27 -17.55
N GLU A 23 5.90 -19.38 -18.31
CA GLU A 23 6.78 -19.84 -19.39
C GLU A 23 8.25 -19.88 -18.98
N THR A 24 8.52 -20.37 -17.77
CA THR A 24 9.88 -20.43 -17.19
C THR A 24 10.22 -21.83 -16.65
N SER A 25 11.50 -22.08 -16.39
CA SER A 25 11.93 -23.31 -15.73
C SER A 25 11.81 -23.20 -14.21
N ARG A 26 11.94 -24.35 -13.51
CA ARG A 26 11.77 -24.40 -12.04
C ARG A 26 12.88 -23.65 -11.30
N THR A 27 14.09 -23.59 -11.84
CA THR A 27 15.23 -22.96 -11.14
C THR A 27 15.02 -21.45 -10.97
N PRO A 28 14.85 -20.64 -12.05
CA PRO A 28 14.60 -19.22 -11.88
C PRO A 28 13.29 -18.92 -11.15
N LEU A 29 12.27 -19.80 -11.28
CA LEU A 29 11.05 -19.66 -10.49
C LEU A 29 11.33 -19.77 -8.99
N ARG A 30 12.10 -20.79 -8.56
CA ARG A 30 12.43 -20.97 -7.13
C ARG A 30 13.31 -19.85 -6.59
N GLU A 31 14.22 -19.31 -7.38
CA GLU A 31 14.99 -18.12 -7.00
C GLU A 31 14.07 -16.92 -6.74
N ALA A 32 13.11 -16.67 -7.65
CA ALA A 32 12.11 -15.62 -7.46
C ALA A 32 11.21 -15.86 -6.23
N LEU A 33 10.76 -17.10 -6.00
CA LEU A 33 9.96 -17.45 -4.82
C LEU A 33 10.74 -17.30 -3.52
N ASN A 34 12.02 -17.69 -3.48
CA ASN A 34 12.89 -17.47 -2.33
C ASN A 34 13.07 -15.98 -2.03
N ARG A 35 13.26 -15.16 -3.07
CA ARG A 35 13.34 -13.71 -2.94
C ARG A 35 12.04 -13.12 -2.37
N LEU A 36 10.89 -13.51 -2.90
CA LEU A 36 9.59 -13.08 -2.37
C LEU A 36 9.37 -13.55 -0.92
N ALA A 37 9.89 -14.70 -0.54
CA ALA A 37 9.84 -15.15 0.85
C ALA A 37 10.75 -14.31 1.76
N ALA A 38 11.96 -13.96 1.31
CA ALA A 38 12.86 -13.06 2.04
C ALA A 38 12.28 -11.64 2.17
N GLU A 39 11.55 -11.17 1.18
CA GLU A 39 10.86 -9.88 1.16
C GLU A 39 9.53 -9.88 1.97
N GLY A 40 9.10 -11.05 2.50
CA GLY A 40 7.93 -11.17 3.36
C GLY A 40 6.59 -11.34 2.65
N PHE A 41 6.57 -11.56 1.33
CA PHE A 41 5.35 -11.85 0.55
C PHE A 41 4.89 -13.30 0.66
N LEU A 42 5.83 -14.21 0.85
CA LEU A 42 5.58 -15.65 0.94
C LEU A 42 6.16 -16.21 2.23
N VAL A 43 5.70 -17.41 2.59
CA VAL A 43 6.28 -18.22 3.66
C VAL A 43 6.82 -19.52 3.04
N PHE A 44 8.10 -19.81 3.24
CA PHE A 44 8.66 -21.10 2.89
C PHE A 44 8.53 -22.06 4.07
N ARG A 45 7.88 -23.21 3.84
CA ARG A 45 7.77 -24.29 4.84
C ARG A 45 8.60 -25.47 4.36
N PRO A 46 9.65 -25.87 5.11
CA PRO A 46 10.49 -27.01 4.73
C PRO A 46 9.66 -28.28 4.46
N GLY A 47 9.94 -28.97 3.36
CA GLY A 47 9.19 -30.16 2.93
C GLY A 47 7.80 -29.89 2.34
N GLN A 48 7.25 -28.68 2.48
CA GLN A 48 5.91 -28.33 1.99
C GLN A 48 5.92 -27.30 0.85
N GLY A 49 7.01 -26.52 0.72
CA GLY A 49 7.17 -25.50 -0.33
C GLY A 49 6.72 -24.10 0.09
N PHE A 50 6.30 -23.30 -0.88
CA PHE A 50 5.93 -21.91 -0.68
C PHE A 50 4.42 -21.73 -0.48
N PHE A 51 4.07 -20.81 0.42
CA PHE A 51 2.70 -20.44 0.73
C PHE A 51 2.54 -18.93 0.65
N CYS A 52 1.37 -18.46 0.21
CA CYS A 52 1.03 -17.05 0.32
C CYS A 52 0.96 -16.66 1.79
N ARG A 53 1.60 -15.55 2.15
CA ARG A 53 1.54 -15.05 3.52
C ARG A 53 0.16 -14.50 3.81
N SER A 54 -0.44 -14.92 4.91
CA SER A 54 -1.54 -14.23 5.57
C SER A 54 -0.95 -13.25 6.58
N LEU A 55 -1.62 -12.11 6.78
CA LEU A 55 -1.23 -11.14 7.80
C LEU A 55 -2.21 -11.23 8.97
N THR A 56 -1.66 -11.35 10.17
CA THR A 56 -2.41 -11.16 11.41
C THR A 56 -2.72 -9.68 11.64
N PRO A 57 -3.74 -9.32 12.44
CA PRO A 57 -3.99 -7.93 12.80
C PRO A 57 -2.78 -7.21 13.39
N GLY A 58 -1.96 -7.89 14.21
CA GLY A 58 -0.71 -7.34 14.75
C GLY A 58 0.30 -7.03 13.65
N GLU A 59 0.52 -7.94 12.70
CA GLU A 59 1.43 -7.70 11.58
C GLU A 59 0.96 -6.57 10.66
N ILE A 60 -0.35 -6.37 10.52
CA ILE A 60 -0.90 -5.22 9.80
C ILE A 60 -0.54 -3.92 10.54
N MET A 61 -0.72 -3.87 11.87
CA MET A 61 -0.32 -2.72 12.69
C MET A 61 1.17 -2.40 12.53
N ASP A 62 2.04 -3.41 12.69
CA ASP A 62 3.49 -3.26 12.53
C ASP A 62 3.86 -2.70 11.14
N LEU A 63 3.18 -3.14 10.07
CA LEU A 63 3.41 -2.64 8.72
C LEU A 63 2.95 -1.17 8.54
N TYR A 64 1.84 -0.77 9.19
CA TYR A 64 1.39 0.62 9.15
C TYR A 64 2.27 1.54 9.99
N GLU A 65 2.82 1.08 11.11
CA GLU A 65 3.84 1.82 11.86
C GLU A 65 5.12 2.02 11.04
N ALA A 66 5.59 0.96 10.36
CA ALA A 66 6.71 1.06 9.43
C ALA A 66 6.42 2.03 8.28
N ARG A 67 5.22 1.97 7.70
CA ARG A 67 4.75 2.88 6.66
C ARG A 67 4.78 4.34 7.14
N ALA A 68 4.24 4.61 8.34
CA ALA A 68 4.26 5.94 8.93
C ALA A 68 5.69 6.46 9.15
N ALA A 69 6.61 5.61 9.63
CA ALA A 69 8.01 5.99 9.80
C ALA A 69 8.68 6.37 8.46
N ILE A 70 8.44 5.61 7.40
CA ILE A 70 8.99 5.84 6.07
C ILE A 70 8.40 7.12 5.46
N GLU A 71 7.08 7.23 5.41
CA GLU A 71 6.40 8.28 4.65
C GLU A 71 6.45 9.65 5.37
N CYS A 72 6.40 9.66 6.70
CA CYS A 72 6.58 10.90 7.47
C CYS A 72 7.98 11.50 7.25
N GLU A 73 9.02 10.67 7.25
CA GLU A 73 10.37 11.16 6.96
C GLU A 73 10.50 11.54 5.48
N ALA A 74 9.89 10.79 4.55
CA ALA A 74 9.89 11.14 3.14
C ALA A 74 9.20 12.50 2.87
N ALA A 75 8.04 12.75 3.48
CA ALA A 75 7.34 14.04 3.37
C ALA A 75 8.17 15.21 3.90
N LYS A 76 8.81 15.02 5.05
CA LYS A 76 9.75 15.98 5.66
C LYS A 76 10.93 16.30 4.73
N LEU A 77 11.53 15.28 4.13
CA LEU A 77 12.63 15.45 3.18
C LEU A 77 12.16 16.07 1.87
N ALA A 78 10.98 15.69 1.36
CA ALA A 78 10.39 16.29 0.17
C ALA A 78 10.17 17.79 0.34
N ALA A 79 9.66 18.25 1.50
CA ALA A 79 9.52 19.67 1.80
C ALA A 79 10.85 20.44 1.70
N ARG A 80 11.97 19.78 2.01
CA ARG A 80 13.31 20.40 1.97
C ARG A 80 13.98 20.32 0.60
N ARG A 81 13.67 19.32 -0.22
CA ARG A 81 14.49 18.91 -1.38
C ARG A 81 13.77 18.94 -2.71
N ALA A 82 12.44 18.79 -2.72
CA ALA A 82 11.67 18.64 -3.96
C ALA A 82 11.88 19.80 -4.92
N ASP A 83 12.10 19.50 -6.18
CA ASP A 83 12.16 20.50 -7.23
C ASP A 83 10.77 21.10 -7.48
N PRO A 84 10.63 22.40 -7.74
CA PRO A 84 9.33 22.99 -8.07
C PRO A 84 8.60 22.30 -9.23
N GLN A 85 9.32 21.88 -10.28
CA GLN A 85 8.76 21.18 -11.44
C GLN A 85 8.17 19.81 -11.05
N ASP A 86 8.83 19.09 -10.14
CA ASP A 86 8.35 17.80 -9.65
C ASP A 86 7.12 17.95 -8.75
N LEU A 87 7.03 19.04 -7.98
CA LEU A 87 5.84 19.41 -7.22
C LEU A 87 4.66 19.74 -8.14
N ASP A 88 4.90 20.47 -9.23
CA ASP A 88 3.88 20.75 -10.24
C ASP A 88 3.38 19.46 -10.91
N ALA A 89 4.27 18.53 -11.20
CA ALA A 89 3.90 17.23 -11.75
C ALA A 89 3.07 16.39 -10.77
N LEU A 90 3.38 16.43 -9.46
CA LEU A 90 2.59 15.74 -8.43
C LEU A 90 1.21 16.39 -8.25
N GLU A 91 1.12 17.72 -8.30
CA GLU A 91 -0.16 18.44 -8.25
C GLU A 91 -1.04 18.10 -9.46
N ALA A 92 -0.48 18.14 -10.67
CA ALA A 92 -1.19 17.77 -11.88
C ALA A 92 -1.70 16.31 -11.83
N PHE A 93 -0.90 15.39 -11.29
CA PHE A 93 -1.34 14.02 -11.04
C PHE A 93 -2.53 13.97 -10.06
N LEU A 94 -2.47 14.71 -8.96
CA LEU A 94 -3.51 14.73 -7.95
C LEU A 94 -4.82 15.35 -8.51
N GLU A 95 -4.73 16.39 -9.30
CA GLU A 95 -5.88 17.03 -9.98
C GLU A 95 -6.53 16.09 -11.00
N ALA A 96 -5.72 15.42 -11.84
CA ALA A 96 -6.22 14.44 -12.80
C ALA A 96 -6.94 13.28 -12.09
N SER A 97 -6.41 12.84 -10.94
CA SER A 97 -6.99 11.75 -10.15
C SER A 97 -8.33 12.14 -9.50
N CYS A 98 -8.64 13.43 -9.31
CA CYS A 98 -9.90 13.84 -8.66
C CYS A 98 -11.14 13.31 -9.38
N ALA A 99 -11.10 13.16 -10.71
CA ALA A 99 -12.19 12.62 -11.49
C ALA A 99 -12.50 11.14 -11.18
N ASP A 100 -11.50 10.41 -10.70
CA ASP A 100 -11.57 8.98 -10.39
C ASP A 100 -11.96 8.72 -8.91
N TYR A 101 -11.89 9.75 -8.04
CA TYR A 101 -12.35 9.65 -6.65
C TYR A 101 -13.87 9.91 -6.56
N GLN A 102 -14.65 9.06 -7.23
CA GLN A 102 -16.11 9.19 -7.29
C GLN A 102 -16.80 7.87 -6.84
N PRO A 103 -18.08 7.95 -6.41
CA PRO A 103 -18.87 6.76 -6.16
C PRO A 103 -18.92 5.86 -7.41
N GLY A 104 -18.58 4.59 -7.24
CA GLY A 104 -18.55 3.60 -8.32
C GLY A 104 -17.17 3.32 -8.92
N THR A 105 -16.15 4.08 -8.59
CA THR A 105 -14.76 3.75 -8.96
C THR A 105 -14.34 2.44 -8.27
N SER A 106 -13.67 1.57 -9.02
CA SER A 106 -13.27 0.28 -8.48
C SER A 106 -12.26 0.44 -7.32
N PRO A 107 -12.38 -0.37 -6.24
CA PRO A 107 -11.39 -0.34 -5.14
C PRO A 107 -9.95 -0.56 -5.61
N VAL A 108 -9.76 -1.37 -6.67
CA VAL A 108 -8.43 -1.61 -7.26
C VAL A 108 -7.83 -0.32 -7.81
N GLU A 109 -8.63 0.48 -8.51
CA GLU A 109 -8.19 1.76 -9.07
C GLU A 109 -7.93 2.79 -7.97
N LEU A 110 -8.79 2.86 -6.95
CA LEU A 110 -8.58 3.76 -5.82
C LEU A 110 -7.29 3.42 -5.05
N VAL A 111 -7.01 2.12 -4.82
CA VAL A 111 -5.73 1.71 -4.19
C VAL A 111 -4.55 2.12 -5.06
N ARG A 112 -4.63 1.90 -6.37
CA ARG A 112 -3.57 2.27 -7.31
C ARG A 112 -3.27 3.77 -7.28
N LEU A 113 -4.29 4.61 -7.36
CA LEU A 113 -4.13 6.07 -7.32
C LEU A 113 -3.53 6.55 -6.00
N ASP A 114 -3.99 5.99 -4.89
CA ASP A 114 -3.47 6.32 -3.57
C ASP A 114 -2.00 5.87 -3.42
N GLU A 115 -1.65 4.64 -3.85
CA GLU A 115 -0.25 4.17 -3.85
C GLU A 115 0.64 5.01 -4.77
N ASP A 116 0.17 5.38 -5.95
CA ASP A 116 0.90 6.23 -6.89
C ASP A 116 1.21 7.61 -6.30
N PHE A 117 0.24 8.23 -5.59
CA PHE A 117 0.48 9.50 -4.90
C PHE A 117 1.59 9.37 -3.86
N HIS A 118 1.48 8.39 -2.97
CA HIS A 118 2.44 8.17 -1.89
C HIS A 118 3.84 7.82 -2.42
N MET A 119 3.94 7.00 -3.46
CA MET A 119 5.22 6.68 -4.11
C MET A 119 5.86 7.89 -4.78
N ARG A 120 5.08 8.71 -5.50
CA ARG A 120 5.57 9.96 -6.12
C ARG A 120 6.05 10.93 -5.06
N LEU A 121 5.27 11.17 -4.00
CA LEU A 121 5.68 12.05 -2.90
C LEU A 121 6.97 11.55 -2.24
N THR A 122 7.08 10.24 -1.99
CA THR A 122 8.29 9.64 -1.41
C THR A 122 9.51 9.82 -2.32
N ALA A 123 9.34 9.70 -3.64
CA ALA A 123 10.42 9.95 -4.60
C ALA A 123 10.95 11.38 -4.51
N LEU A 124 10.09 12.39 -4.23
CA LEU A 124 10.49 13.78 -4.02
C LEU A 124 11.43 13.98 -2.82
N SER A 125 11.51 13.02 -1.90
CA SER A 125 12.49 13.02 -0.81
C SER A 125 13.94 12.95 -1.30
N GLY A 126 14.16 12.50 -2.54
CA GLY A 126 15.48 12.22 -3.10
C GLY A 126 16.19 11.03 -2.42
N ASN A 127 15.47 10.21 -1.66
CA ASN A 127 16.00 9.03 -0.97
C ASN A 127 15.42 7.74 -1.56
N ALA A 128 16.19 7.11 -2.47
CA ALA A 128 15.77 5.90 -3.16
C ALA A 128 15.50 4.71 -2.21
N GLU A 129 16.15 4.65 -1.03
CA GLU A 129 15.90 3.59 -0.07
C GLU A 129 14.54 3.73 0.62
N LEU A 130 14.07 4.96 0.89
CA LEU A 130 12.70 5.16 1.39
C LEU A 130 11.67 4.70 0.37
N SER A 131 11.87 4.98 -0.92
CA SER A 131 10.99 4.51 -2.00
C SER A 131 10.96 2.99 -2.07
N ARG A 132 12.13 2.33 -2.03
CA ARG A 132 12.24 0.86 -2.06
C ARG A 132 11.57 0.21 -0.84
N LEU A 133 11.75 0.78 0.35
CA LEU A 133 11.11 0.28 1.58
C LEU A 133 9.59 0.46 1.53
N LEU A 134 9.11 1.61 1.05
CA LEU A 134 7.68 1.87 0.90
C LEU A 134 7.03 0.93 -0.11
N GLU A 135 7.69 0.67 -1.24
CA GLU A 135 7.21 -0.29 -2.25
C GLU A 135 7.00 -1.69 -1.64
N ASN A 136 7.96 -2.16 -0.81
CA ASN A 136 7.82 -3.44 -0.11
C ASN A 136 6.64 -3.43 0.86
N VAL A 137 6.50 -2.40 1.68
CA VAL A 137 5.39 -2.29 2.65
C VAL A 137 4.05 -2.22 1.92
N ASN A 138 3.92 -1.37 0.89
CA ASN A 138 2.70 -1.24 0.08
C ASN A 138 2.30 -2.58 -0.54
N GLY A 139 3.25 -3.30 -1.15
CA GLY A 139 2.96 -4.60 -1.75
C GLY A 139 2.45 -5.63 -0.72
N ARG A 140 2.89 -5.57 0.54
CA ARG A 140 2.45 -6.48 1.61
C ARG A 140 1.07 -6.13 2.15
N ILE A 141 0.72 -4.85 2.25
CA ILE A 141 -0.60 -4.39 2.76
C ILE A 141 -1.64 -4.19 1.66
N HIS A 142 -1.27 -4.31 0.39
CA HIS A 142 -2.14 -4.04 -0.76
C HIS A 142 -3.53 -4.70 -0.66
N PHE A 143 -3.57 -5.97 -0.27
CA PHE A 143 -4.84 -6.70 -0.12
C PHE A 143 -5.71 -6.15 1.03
N VAL A 144 -5.09 -5.81 2.14
CA VAL A 144 -5.79 -5.21 3.29
C VAL A 144 -6.44 -3.90 2.87
N ARG A 145 -5.76 -3.10 2.08
CA ARG A 145 -6.26 -1.83 1.52
C ARG A 145 -7.41 -2.04 0.53
N LEU A 146 -7.35 -3.11 -0.28
CA LEU A 146 -8.46 -3.46 -1.17
C LEU A 146 -9.73 -3.83 -0.38
N ILE A 147 -9.60 -4.59 0.72
CA ILE A 147 -10.74 -4.93 1.58
C ILE A 147 -11.31 -3.67 2.22
N ASP A 148 -10.45 -2.80 2.77
CA ASP A 148 -10.86 -1.55 3.41
C ASP A 148 -11.66 -0.66 2.45
N LEU A 149 -11.14 -0.40 1.25
CA LEU A 149 -11.83 0.42 0.25
C LEU A 149 -13.12 -0.22 -0.28
N ARG A 150 -13.17 -1.56 -0.39
CA ARG A 150 -14.43 -2.27 -0.68
C ARG A 150 -15.49 -2.02 0.37
N THR A 151 -15.11 -2.11 1.63
CA THR A 151 -16.02 -1.89 2.76
C THR A 151 -16.50 -0.44 2.80
N LEU A 152 -15.61 0.52 2.55
CA LEU A 152 -15.97 1.95 2.47
C LEU A 152 -16.92 2.23 1.29
N SER A 153 -16.70 1.63 0.14
CA SER A 153 -17.56 1.84 -1.04
C SER A 153 -18.97 1.22 -0.90
N GLN A 154 -19.15 0.30 0.05
CA GLN A 154 -20.45 -0.34 0.34
C GLN A 154 -21.22 0.35 1.49
N ARG A 155 -20.58 1.25 2.23
CA ARG A 155 -21.26 2.03 3.26
C ARG A 155 -22.03 3.18 2.61
N ASP A 156 -23.33 3.22 2.80
CA ASP A 156 -24.17 4.38 2.48
C ASP A 156 -23.83 5.54 3.43
N GLY A 157 -22.96 6.46 3.00
CA GLY A 157 -22.61 7.61 3.82
C GLY A 157 -21.66 8.59 3.11
N PRO A 158 -21.53 9.82 3.60
CA PRO A 158 -20.71 10.87 2.98
C PRO A 158 -19.19 10.71 3.19
N GLU A 159 -18.70 9.61 3.72
CA GLU A 159 -17.26 9.30 3.72
C GLU A 159 -16.79 8.93 2.32
N VAL A 160 -16.87 9.92 1.45
CA VAL A 160 -16.32 9.83 0.11
C VAL A 160 -14.79 9.75 0.26
N VAL A 161 -14.20 8.70 -0.29
CA VAL A 161 -12.76 8.67 -0.50
C VAL A 161 -12.41 9.90 -1.33
N THR A 162 -11.64 10.82 -0.77
CA THR A 162 -11.35 12.11 -1.40
C THR A 162 -9.85 12.36 -1.47
N THR A 163 -9.44 13.24 -2.38
CA THR A 163 -8.05 13.70 -2.49
C THR A 163 -7.67 14.78 -1.48
N ALA A 164 -8.62 15.26 -0.66
CA ALA A 164 -8.40 16.37 0.27
C ALA A 164 -7.24 16.13 1.28
N PRO A 165 -7.06 14.93 1.87
CA PRO A 165 -5.90 14.66 2.71
C PRO A 165 -4.58 14.76 1.95
N HIS A 166 -4.51 14.23 0.74
CA HIS A 166 -3.32 14.31 -0.11
C HIS A 166 -2.99 15.74 -0.49
N ARG A 167 -4.00 16.56 -0.74
CA ARG A 167 -3.83 18.00 -1.04
C ARG A 167 -3.19 18.73 0.13
N ARG A 168 -3.64 18.51 1.38
CA ARG A 168 -3.02 19.12 2.56
C ARG A 168 -1.55 18.76 2.71
N ILE A 169 -1.20 17.48 2.47
CA ILE A 169 0.20 17.04 2.50
C ILE A 169 1.01 17.78 1.44
N LEU A 170 0.52 17.84 0.21
CA LEU A 170 1.20 18.54 -0.89
C LEU A 170 1.36 20.03 -0.62
N GLU A 171 0.33 20.70 -0.08
CA GLU A 171 0.36 22.11 0.31
C GLU A 171 1.47 22.38 1.36
N ALA A 172 1.60 21.53 2.38
CA ALA A 172 2.65 21.66 3.37
C ALA A 172 4.06 21.46 2.76
N VAL A 173 4.21 20.50 1.83
CA VAL A 173 5.47 20.30 1.09
C VAL A 173 5.80 21.50 0.21
N ARG A 174 4.81 22.07 -0.50
CA ARG A 174 4.97 23.30 -1.30
C ARG A 174 5.33 24.52 -0.46
N ALA A 175 4.73 24.63 0.73
CA ALA A 175 5.05 25.70 1.68
C ALA A 175 6.46 25.58 2.26
N ARG A 176 7.20 24.51 1.93
CA ARG A 176 8.53 24.22 2.50
C ARG A 176 8.52 24.14 4.02
N ASP A 177 7.42 23.60 4.58
CA ASP A 177 7.28 23.34 6.01
C ASP A 177 7.42 21.83 6.29
N PRO A 178 8.64 21.39 6.71
CA PRO A 178 8.90 19.97 6.93
C PRO A 178 8.09 19.36 8.07
N ASP A 179 7.80 20.15 9.10
CA ASP A 179 7.10 19.65 10.28
C ASP A 179 5.58 19.56 10.00
N ALA A 180 5.02 20.52 9.29
CA ALA A 180 3.63 20.43 8.81
C ALA A 180 3.47 19.25 7.83
N ALA A 181 4.37 19.06 6.87
CA ALA A 181 4.33 17.94 5.92
C ALA A 181 4.38 16.59 6.64
N GLN A 182 5.24 16.45 7.62
CA GLN A 182 5.35 15.26 8.47
C GLN A 182 4.06 14.99 9.24
N ASN A 183 3.48 16.03 9.86
CA ASN A 183 2.27 15.92 10.68
C ASN A 183 1.02 15.59 9.84
N GLU A 184 0.84 16.23 8.68
CA GLU A 184 -0.26 15.91 7.76
C GLU A 184 -0.16 14.47 7.25
N MET A 185 1.05 14.00 6.90
CA MET A 185 1.27 12.61 6.49
C MET A 185 0.96 11.64 7.62
N ARG A 186 1.44 11.91 8.83
CA ARG A 186 1.17 11.07 10.01
C ARG A 186 -0.33 10.95 10.27
N GLY A 187 -1.03 12.09 10.36
CA GLY A 187 -2.47 12.09 10.62
C GLY A 187 -3.27 11.43 9.49
N HIS A 188 -2.79 11.47 8.24
CA HIS A 188 -3.39 10.74 7.14
C HIS A 188 -3.27 9.22 7.32
N ILE A 189 -2.09 8.71 7.65
CA ILE A 189 -1.84 7.26 7.82
C ILE A 189 -2.56 6.72 9.06
N GLU A 190 -2.54 7.45 10.19
CA GLU A 190 -3.20 7.04 11.44
C GLU A 190 -4.72 6.89 11.27
N ARG A 191 -5.39 7.85 10.63
CA ARG A 191 -6.82 7.74 10.32
C ARG A 191 -7.15 6.52 9.45
N ARG A 192 -6.28 6.19 8.50
CA ARG A 192 -6.45 4.97 7.67
C ARG A 192 -6.26 3.70 8.48
N LEU A 193 -5.30 3.68 9.40
CA LEU A 193 -5.05 2.54 10.28
C LEU A 193 -6.23 2.27 11.22
N GLU A 194 -6.83 3.30 11.81
CA GLU A 194 -8.03 3.18 12.65
C GLU A 194 -9.18 2.54 11.87
N ALA A 195 -9.47 3.05 10.67
CA ALA A 195 -10.52 2.52 9.80
C ALA A 195 -10.26 1.05 9.43
N ILE A 196 -9.01 0.71 9.04
CA ILE A 196 -8.63 -0.65 8.66
C ILE A 196 -8.74 -1.60 9.86
N THR A 197 -8.33 -1.19 11.04
CA THR A 197 -8.39 -2.03 12.24
C THR A 197 -9.83 -2.44 12.56
N GLU A 198 -10.77 -1.51 12.43
CA GLU A 198 -12.19 -1.78 12.60
C GLU A 198 -12.72 -2.74 11.53
N ASN A 199 -12.40 -2.47 10.26
CA ASN A 199 -12.86 -3.28 9.13
C ASN A 199 -12.27 -4.71 9.16
N VAL A 200 -11.00 -4.86 9.51
CA VAL A 200 -10.36 -6.17 9.67
C VAL A 200 -10.99 -6.96 10.81
N ARG A 201 -11.28 -6.34 11.95
CA ARG A 201 -12.01 -7.00 13.05
C ARG A 201 -13.37 -7.50 12.61
N ASN A 202 -14.12 -6.70 11.87
CA ASN A 202 -15.45 -7.06 11.38
C ASN A 202 -15.37 -8.19 10.35
N ALA A 203 -14.44 -8.15 9.41
CA ALA A 203 -14.23 -9.20 8.42
C ALA A 203 -13.80 -10.53 9.07
N PHE A 204 -12.94 -10.50 10.08
CA PHE A 204 -12.58 -11.70 10.85
C PHE A 204 -13.77 -12.24 11.65
N ALA A 205 -14.58 -11.37 12.25
CA ALA A 205 -15.78 -11.79 12.96
C ALA A 205 -16.79 -12.48 12.03
N GLU A 206 -16.98 -11.99 10.81
CA GLU A 206 -17.85 -12.61 9.80
C GLU A 206 -17.31 -13.96 9.27
N LEU A 207 -15.99 -14.11 9.14
CA LEU A 207 -15.37 -15.35 8.65
C LEU A 207 -15.32 -16.47 9.70
N TYR A 208 -15.35 -16.12 10.98
CA TYR A 208 -15.25 -17.05 12.11
C TYR A 208 -16.47 -17.02 13.04
N ALA A 209 -17.57 -16.35 12.63
CA ALA A 209 -18.86 -16.53 13.31
C ALA A 209 -19.31 -17.99 13.19
N PRO A 210 -19.69 -18.66 14.29
CA PRO A 210 -20.09 -20.08 14.30
C PRO A 210 -21.38 -20.32 13.51
#